data_d40c05a1918846f0cd2e3de7913e499b
#
_entry.id   d40c05a1918846f0cd2e3de7913e499b
#
_cell.length_a   1.000
_cell.length_b   1.000
_cell.length_c   1.000
_cell.angle_alpha   90.00
_cell.angle_beta   90.00
_cell.angle_gamma   90.00
#
_symmetry.space_group_name_H-M   'P 1'
#
loop_
_entity.id
_entity.type
_entity.pdbx_description
1 polymer ?
#
loop_
_entity_poly.entity_id
_entity_poly.type
_entity_poly.pdbx_seq_one_letter_code
_entity_poly.pdbx_strand_id
1 'polypeptide(L)'
;MDYEALLQQHHIKLTSNRLLVAKELAGADGPLSLSELERKIMTIDKSGIFRTLTLFREQHLVHVIEGGSEGVKYELCHSHNSEHDEDLHPHFYCQHCQKTYCLDNMELPDIELPEGFQPQSMNLIIQGICPECNL
;
A
#
# COMPACT_ATOMS: atom_id res chain seq x y z
N MET A 1 14.28 -8.23 -7.73
CA MET A 1 13.92 -6.82 -7.86
C MET A 1 15.04 -5.95 -7.30
N ASP A 2 15.39 -4.91 -8.01
CA ASP A 2 16.41 -3.98 -7.56
C ASP A 2 15.75 -2.86 -6.74
N TYR A 3 15.83 -2.98 -5.42
CA TYR A 3 15.20 -2.02 -4.52
C TYR A 3 15.90 -0.67 -4.52
N GLU A 4 17.20 -0.66 -4.79
CA GLU A 4 17.93 0.59 -4.88
C GLU A 4 17.45 1.40 -6.09
N ALA A 5 17.29 0.74 -7.24
CA ALA A 5 16.76 1.40 -8.43
C ALA A 5 15.32 1.87 -8.21
N LEU A 6 14.52 1.09 -7.51
CA LEU A 6 13.14 1.45 -7.20
C LEU A 6 13.08 2.75 -6.40
N LEU A 7 13.90 2.87 -5.36
CA LEU A 7 13.95 4.08 -4.55
C LEU A 7 14.42 5.28 -5.36
N GLN A 8 15.43 5.07 -6.21
CA GLN A 8 15.95 6.14 -7.05
C GLN A 8 14.92 6.63 -8.06
N GLN A 9 14.12 5.72 -8.62
CA GLN A 9 13.05 6.10 -9.55
C GLN A 9 12.03 7.02 -8.91
N HIS A 10 11.83 6.88 -7.60
CA HIS A 10 10.89 7.69 -6.85
C HIS A 10 11.56 8.86 -6.12
N HIS A 11 12.80 9.17 -6.50
CA HIS A 11 13.56 10.30 -5.93
C HIS A 11 13.74 10.20 -4.42
N ILE A 12 13.95 8.98 -3.95
CA ILE A 12 14.18 8.71 -2.53
C ILE A 12 15.64 8.39 -2.31
N LYS A 13 16.27 9.13 -1.40
CA LYS A 13 17.67 8.89 -1.06
C LYS A 13 17.82 7.54 -0.37
N LEU A 14 18.83 6.78 -0.78
CA LEU A 14 19.08 5.46 -0.25
C LEU A 14 19.58 5.53 1.20
N THR A 15 18.95 4.75 2.06
CA THR A 15 19.44 4.47 3.42
C THR A 15 19.11 3.02 3.73
N SER A 16 19.84 2.45 4.69
CA SER A 16 19.61 1.06 5.10
C SER A 16 18.17 0.84 5.56
N ASN A 17 17.65 1.79 6.34
CA ASN A 17 16.29 1.67 6.87
C ASN A 17 15.25 1.70 5.75
N ARG A 18 15.42 2.58 4.78
CA ARG A 18 14.49 2.68 3.66
C ARG A 18 14.51 1.43 2.79
N LEU A 19 15.68 0.87 2.55
CA LEU A 19 15.80 -0.39 1.80
C LEU A 19 15.10 -1.53 2.55
N LEU A 20 15.28 -1.58 3.86
CA LEU A 20 14.68 -2.63 4.66
C LEU A 20 13.16 -2.59 4.65
N VAL A 21 12.58 -1.39 4.79
CA VAL A 21 11.13 -1.22 4.73
C VAL A 21 10.61 -1.61 3.34
N ALA A 22 11.29 -1.18 2.28
CA ALA A 22 10.88 -1.51 0.92
C ALA A 22 10.89 -3.03 0.69
N LYS A 23 11.92 -3.71 1.17
CA LYS A 23 12.03 -5.17 1.03
C LYS A 23 10.90 -5.90 1.74
N GLU A 24 10.56 -5.46 2.95
CA GLU A 24 9.47 -6.10 3.70
C GLU A 24 8.14 -5.91 3.03
N LEU A 25 7.88 -4.71 2.49
CA LEU A 25 6.64 -4.46 1.76
C LEU A 25 6.58 -5.30 0.48
N ALA A 26 7.69 -5.40 -0.24
CA ALA A 26 7.74 -6.14 -1.49
C ALA A 26 7.58 -7.64 -1.30
N GLY A 27 8.09 -8.17 -0.19
CA GLY A 27 8.03 -9.60 0.10
C GLY A 27 6.74 -10.07 0.73
N ALA A 28 5.83 -9.14 1.05
CA ALA A 28 4.58 -9.50 1.70
C ALA A 28 3.54 -9.98 0.68
N ASP A 29 2.60 -10.80 1.13
CA ASP A 29 1.52 -11.31 0.30
C ASP A 29 0.45 -10.25 0.01
N GLY A 30 0.48 -9.15 0.72
CA GLY A 30 -0.47 -8.06 0.55
C GLY A 30 -0.02 -6.86 1.36
N PRO A 31 -0.87 -5.85 1.50
CA PRO A 31 -0.50 -4.66 2.27
C PRO A 31 -0.20 -4.97 3.74
N LEU A 32 0.67 -4.18 4.33
CA LEU A 32 1.05 -4.34 5.73
C LEU A 32 0.71 -3.09 6.53
N SER A 33 0.26 -3.30 7.77
CA SER A 33 0.06 -2.21 8.70
C SER A 33 1.39 -1.80 9.35
N LEU A 34 1.40 -0.64 9.99
CA LEU A 34 2.57 -0.18 10.73
C LEU A 34 2.96 -1.20 11.82
N SER A 35 1.97 -1.74 12.52
CA SER A 35 2.24 -2.74 13.57
C SER A 35 2.84 -4.02 13.01
N GLU A 36 2.37 -4.47 11.84
CA GLU A 36 2.94 -5.64 11.20
C GLU A 36 4.38 -5.40 10.78
N LEU A 37 4.68 -4.23 10.24
CA LEU A 37 6.05 -3.87 9.86
C LEU A 37 6.96 -3.80 11.09
N GLU A 38 6.46 -3.24 12.18
CA GLU A 38 7.24 -3.16 13.42
C GLU A 38 7.61 -4.54 13.93
N ARG A 39 6.71 -5.50 13.84
CA ARG A 39 7.00 -6.88 14.25
C ARG A 39 7.98 -7.56 13.33
N LYS A 40 7.98 -7.24 12.05
CA LYS A 40 8.89 -7.84 11.07
C LYS A 40 10.27 -7.20 11.07
N ILE A 41 10.34 -5.89 11.32
CA ILE A 41 11.59 -5.14 11.30
C ILE A 41 11.98 -4.81 12.73
N MET A 42 12.81 -5.65 13.32
CA MET A 42 13.18 -5.52 14.72
C MET A 42 14.23 -4.45 14.98
N THR A 43 14.88 -3.95 13.94
CA THR A 43 16.00 -3.02 14.07
C THR A 43 15.63 -1.55 13.94
N ILE A 44 14.37 -1.27 13.59
CA ILE A 44 13.90 0.10 13.42
C ILE A 44 12.70 0.30 14.35
N ASP A 45 12.70 1.43 15.07
CA ASP A 45 11.58 1.73 15.95
C ASP A 45 10.35 2.15 15.15
N LYS A 46 9.20 2.14 15.80
CA LYS A 46 7.92 2.45 15.15
C LYS A 46 7.92 3.85 14.52
N SER A 47 8.52 4.83 15.19
CA SER A 47 8.62 6.19 14.67
C SER A 47 9.43 6.25 13.40
N GLY A 48 10.53 5.50 13.34
CA GLY A 48 11.39 5.44 12.16
C GLY A 48 10.69 4.81 10.98
N ILE A 49 9.95 3.72 11.23
CA ILE A 49 9.16 3.06 10.19
C ILE A 49 8.08 4.02 9.66
N PHE A 50 7.38 4.70 10.55
CA PHE A 50 6.32 5.63 10.16
C PHE A 50 6.86 6.78 9.31
N ARG A 51 7.99 7.35 9.70
CA ARG A 51 8.62 8.42 8.91
C ARG A 51 9.02 7.95 7.52
N THR A 52 9.53 6.72 7.43
CA THR A 52 9.89 6.12 6.15
C THR A 52 8.66 5.92 5.27
N LEU A 53 7.58 5.41 5.84
CA LEU A 53 6.32 5.20 5.11
C LEU A 53 5.72 6.52 4.65
N THR A 54 5.82 7.57 5.47
CA THR A 54 5.33 8.89 5.10
C THR A 54 6.09 9.43 3.89
N LEU A 55 7.42 9.29 3.90
CA LEU A 55 8.23 9.69 2.76
C LEU A 55 7.89 8.87 1.51
N PHE A 56 7.74 7.56 1.67
CA PHE A 56 7.37 6.69 0.55
C PHE A 56 6.04 7.10 -0.05
N ARG A 57 5.08 7.47 0.80
CA ARG A 57 3.77 7.91 0.33
C ARG A 57 3.87 9.23 -0.41
N GLU A 58 4.63 10.19 0.11
CA GLU A 58 4.83 11.49 -0.52
C GLU A 58 5.48 11.37 -1.90
N GLN A 59 6.35 10.38 -2.07
CA GLN A 59 7.05 10.14 -3.31
C GLN A 59 6.36 9.09 -4.19
N HIS A 60 5.12 8.74 -3.88
CA HIS A 60 4.29 7.82 -4.66
C HIS A 60 4.86 6.41 -4.79
N LEU A 61 5.72 6.01 -3.87
CA LEU A 61 6.25 4.64 -3.83
C LEU A 61 5.25 3.68 -3.19
N VAL A 62 4.51 4.15 -2.18
CA VAL A 62 3.48 3.36 -1.53
C VAL A 62 2.16 4.11 -1.55
N HIS A 63 1.08 3.37 -1.52
CA HIS A 63 -0.24 3.95 -1.30
C HIS A 63 -0.84 3.36 -0.03
N VAL A 64 -1.82 4.07 0.51
CA VAL A 64 -2.44 3.73 1.77
C VAL A 64 -3.80 3.11 1.49
N ILE A 65 -4.09 2.02 2.17
CA ILE A 65 -5.36 1.32 2.08
C ILE A 65 -6.04 1.45 3.43
N GLU A 66 -7.19 2.09 3.45
CA GLU A 66 -7.99 2.24 4.65
C GLU A 66 -9.07 1.18 4.67
N GLY A 67 -9.33 0.66 5.86
CA GLY A 67 -10.33 -0.37 6.05
C GLY A 67 -9.75 -1.60 6.71
N GLY A 68 -10.62 -2.48 7.16
CA GLY A 68 -10.21 -3.66 7.89
C GLY A 68 -10.06 -3.39 9.37
N SER A 69 -9.77 -4.44 10.13
CA SER A 69 -9.73 -4.38 11.58
C SER A 69 -8.46 -3.78 12.15
N GLU A 70 -7.39 -3.75 11.37
CA GLU A 70 -6.09 -3.25 11.83
C GLU A 70 -5.80 -1.81 11.41
N GLY A 71 -6.79 -1.12 10.84
CA GLY A 71 -6.63 0.27 10.45
C GLY A 71 -5.96 0.43 9.09
N VAL A 72 -5.05 1.37 9.01
CA VAL A 72 -4.40 1.72 7.75
C VAL A 72 -3.31 0.70 7.40
N LYS A 73 -3.25 0.32 6.13
CA LYS A 73 -2.21 -0.55 5.60
C LYS A 73 -1.50 0.12 4.43
N TYR A 74 -0.28 -0.30 4.18
CA TYR A 74 0.59 0.27 3.16
C TYR A 74 0.96 -0.80 2.15
N GLU A 75 1.01 -0.42 0.89
CA GLU A 75 1.37 -1.34 -0.18
C GLU A 75 2.26 -0.62 -1.19
N LEU A 76 3.30 -1.33 -1.68
CA LEU A 76 4.12 -0.78 -2.74
C LEU A 76 3.31 -0.59 -4.01
N CYS A 77 3.57 0.51 -4.70
CA CYS A 77 2.92 0.79 -5.97
C CYS A 77 3.45 -0.16 -7.03
N HIS A 78 2.54 -0.76 -7.78
CA HIS A 78 2.89 -1.66 -8.89
C HIS A 78 3.13 -0.89 -10.18
N SER A 79 2.58 0.30 -10.29
CA SER A 79 2.88 1.21 -11.38
C SER A 79 4.19 1.93 -11.07
N HIS A 80 5.10 1.95 -12.01
CA HIS A 80 6.39 2.60 -11.81
C HIS A 80 6.40 4.02 -12.33
N ASN A 81 5.22 4.61 -12.49
CA ASN A 81 5.08 5.97 -12.96
C ASN A 81 4.87 6.91 -11.78
N SER A 82 5.89 7.70 -11.43
CA SER A 82 5.85 8.61 -10.29
C SER A 82 4.95 9.83 -10.53
N GLU A 83 4.50 10.05 -11.76
CA GLU A 83 3.65 11.20 -12.08
C GLU A 83 2.17 10.95 -11.85
N HIS A 84 1.76 9.69 -11.75
CA HIS A 84 0.36 9.31 -11.59
C HIS A 84 0.21 8.28 -10.48
N ASP A 85 -0.80 8.48 -9.66
CA ASP A 85 -1.21 7.46 -8.69
C ASP A 85 -2.05 6.40 -9.41
N GLU A 86 -1.48 5.82 -10.46
CA GLU A 86 -2.16 4.79 -11.25
C GLU A 86 -2.28 3.46 -10.54
N ASP A 87 -1.70 3.38 -9.34
CA ASP A 87 -1.85 2.20 -8.49
C ASP A 87 -3.13 2.20 -7.69
N LEU A 88 -3.99 3.18 -7.95
CA LEU A 88 -5.31 3.17 -7.36
C LEU A 88 -6.10 2.05 -8.03
N HIS A 89 -6.26 0.96 -7.32
CA HIS A 89 -7.01 -0.20 -7.78
C HIS A 89 -7.85 -0.71 -6.61
N PRO A 90 -8.87 -1.52 -6.89
CA PRO A 90 -9.70 -2.06 -5.82
C PRO A 90 -8.90 -3.01 -4.94
N HIS A 91 -9.30 -3.10 -3.68
CA HIS A 91 -8.78 -4.06 -2.74
C HIS A 91 -9.91 -4.89 -2.18
N PHE A 92 -9.61 -6.10 -1.73
CA PHE A 92 -10.59 -6.98 -1.13
C PHE A 92 -10.11 -7.36 0.28
N TYR A 93 -10.99 -7.15 1.26
CA TYR A 93 -10.70 -7.53 2.63
C TYR A 93 -11.54 -8.75 3.01
N CYS A 94 -10.86 -9.83 3.40
CA CYS A 94 -11.55 -11.03 3.84
C CYS A 94 -11.91 -10.89 5.32
N GLN A 95 -13.18 -10.95 5.62
CA GLN A 95 -13.67 -10.82 6.99
C GLN A 95 -13.36 -12.07 7.83
N HIS A 96 -13.07 -13.18 7.19
CA HIS A 96 -12.78 -14.44 7.88
C HIS A 96 -11.31 -14.54 8.28
N CYS A 97 -10.39 -14.46 7.33
CA CYS A 97 -8.96 -14.59 7.61
C CYS A 97 -8.27 -13.25 7.83
N GLN A 98 -8.96 -12.14 7.61
CA GLN A 98 -8.47 -10.78 7.82
C GLN A 98 -7.32 -10.36 6.92
N LYS A 99 -7.15 -11.06 5.80
CA LYS A 99 -6.17 -10.66 4.79
C LYS A 99 -6.76 -9.61 3.86
N THR A 100 -5.91 -8.68 3.41
CA THR A 100 -6.27 -7.72 2.39
C THR A 100 -5.60 -8.11 1.09
N TYR A 101 -6.37 -8.20 0.03
CA TYR A 101 -5.89 -8.57 -1.29
C TYR A 101 -5.91 -7.35 -2.20
N CYS A 102 -4.87 -7.24 -3.00
CA CYS A 102 -4.79 -6.21 -4.01
C CYS A 102 -5.37 -6.77 -5.30
N LEU A 103 -6.39 -6.11 -5.84
CA LEU A 103 -7.00 -6.51 -7.10
C LEU A 103 -6.40 -5.70 -8.23
N ASP A 104 -5.10 -5.88 -8.45
CA ASP A 104 -4.33 -5.04 -9.36
C ASP A 104 -4.63 -5.29 -10.83
N ASN A 105 -5.37 -6.34 -11.17
CA ASN A 105 -5.82 -6.58 -12.52
C ASN A 105 -7.22 -6.02 -12.81
N MET A 106 -7.77 -5.26 -11.85
CA MET A 106 -9.07 -4.61 -12.00
C MET A 106 -8.90 -3.10 -11.91
N GLU A 107 -9.72 -2.36 -12.62
CA GLU A 107 -9.70 -0.90 -12.58
C GLU A 107 -10.77 -0.38 -11.63
N LEU A 108 -10.48 0.79 -11.04
CA LEU A 108 -11.47 1.47 -10.24
C LEU A 108 -12.62 1.94 -11.13
N PRO A 109 -13.86 1.83 -10.65
CA PRO A 109 -15.00 2.32 -11.43
C PRO A 109 -14.96 3.83 -11.58
N ASP A 110 -15.45 4.30 -12.70
CA ASP A 110 -15.59 5.73 -12.95
C ASP A 110 -16.91 6.20 -12.33
N ILE A 111 -16.80 7.05 -11.33
CA ILE A 111 -17.96 7.52 -10.57
C ILE A 111 -18.18 9.00 -10.88
N GLU A 112 -19.37 9.33 -11.41
CA GLU A 112 -19.74 10.70 -11.64
C GLU A 112 -20.20 11.34 -10.35
N LEU A 113 -19.57 12.46 -9.99
CA LEU A 113 -19.96 13.22 -8.82
C LEU A 113 -20.92 14.35 -9.20
N PRO A 114 -21.71 14.81 -8.24
CA PRO A 114 -22.54 15.99 -8.50
C PRO A 114 -21.68 17.19 -8.87
N GLU A 115 -22.32 18.16 -9.57
CA GLU A 115 -21.63 19.35 -9.99
C GLU A 115 -21.00 20.11 -8.82
N GLY A 116 -19.77 20.55 -9.01
CA GLY A 116 -19.05 21.30 -8.00
C GLY A 116 -18.14 20.46 -7.09
N PHE A 117 -18.25 19.14 -7.18
CA PHE A 117 -17.39 18.26 -6.40
C PHE A 117 -16.12 17.93 -7.17
N GLN A 118 -14.96 18.10 -6.54
CA GLN A 118 -13.68 17.79 -7.16
C GLN A 118 -13.02 16.65 -6.37
N PRO A 119 -12.94 15.44 -6.95
CA PRO A 119 -12.32 14.33 -6.24
C PRO A 119 -10.81 14.51 -6.16
N GLN A 120 -10.26 14.21 -4.98
CA GLN A 120 -8.82 14.25 -4.77
C GLN A 120 -8.24 12.83 -4.72
N SER A 121 -9.01 11.88 -4.23
CA SER A 121 -8.59 10.49 -4.15
C SER A 121 -9.82 9.62 -4.02
N MET A 122 -9.64 8.33 -4.30
CA MET A 122 -10.71 7.35 -4.12
C MET A 122 -10.09 6.04 -3.64
N ASN A 123 -10.70 5.46 -2.61
CA ASN A 123 -10.37 4.13 -2.13
C ASN A 123 -11.58 3.23 -2.31
N LEU A 124 -11.36 2.05 -2.89
CA LEU A 124 -12.42 1.06 -3.01
C LEU A 124 -11.99 -0.21 -2.31
N ILE A 125 -12.71 -0.58 -1.27
CA ILE A 125 -12.46 -1.82 -0.53
C ILE A 125 -13.73 -2.62 -0.52
N ILE A 126 -13.64 -3.84 -1.05
CA ILE A 126 -14.75 -4.78 -1.05
C ILE A 126 -14.51 -5.73 0.11
N GLN A 127 -15.49 -5.87 0.99
CA GLN A 127 -15.39 -6.76 2.14
C GLN A 127 -16.22 -8.00 1.90
N GLY A 128 -15.67 -9.14 2.25
CA GLY A 128 -16.38 -10.41 2.05
C GLY A 128 -15.52 -11.58 2.46
N ILE A 129 -15.62 -12.67 1.71
CA ILE A 129 -14.90 -13.92 1.99
C ILE A 129 -13.99 -14.23 0.81
N CYS A 130 -12.70 -14.44 1.07
CA CYS A 130 -11.73 -14.72 0.01
C CYS A 130 -11.88 -16.15 -0.52
N PRO A 131 -11.28 -16.46 -1.68
CA PRO A 131 -11.40 -17.79 -2.26
C PRO A 131 -10.91 -18.92 -1.35
N GLU A 132 -9.85 -18.67 -0.57
CA GLU A 132 -9.33 -19.69 0.34
C GLU A 132 -10.28 -19.97 1.50
N CYS A 133 -11.05 -18.97 1.93
CA CYS A 133 -12.02 -19.15 3.01
C CYS A 133 -13.38 -19.59 2.53
N ASN A 134 -13.66 -19.47 1.25
CA ASN A 134 -14.96 -19.80 0.65
C ASN A 134 -14.94 -21.16 -0.03
N LEU A 135 -14.34 -22.14 0.62
CA LEU A 135 -14.30 -23.52 0.10
C LEU A 135 -15.44 -24.35 0.65
#